data_33d3eeb92fa8535ea7e7e5bdfcc749cb
#
_entry.id   33d3eeb92fa8535ea7e7e5bdfcc749cb
#
_cell.length_a   1.000
_cell.length_b   1.000
_cell.length_c   1.000
_cell.angle_alpha   90.00
_cell.angle_beta   90.00
_cell.angle_gamma   90.00
#
_symmetry.space_group_name_H-M   'P 1'
#
loop_
_entity.id
_entity.type
_entity.pdbx_description
1 polymer ?
#
loop_
_entity_poly.entity_id
_entity_poly.type
_entity_poly.pdbx_seq_one_letter_code
_entity_poly.pdbx_strand_id
1 'polypeptide(L)'
;MYSIYADGACIYSDVFAVDSMKVINPKLTLEDNGAGSLVVTLPPHNAGYASIVRKDGEEIWAGRVLSESEDFYRNRILYCEGELAYFNDSTQPPAEYSGMSVRGYLERLIAVHNSKVAANRRFTLGAVTVVDKNFPTYYTNHDKTMAVFNALVEQYGGHLRVRKVNGVRYLDYLAEYPDTCSQVIQFGSNIIDFTKQWDSTEFATVIVPLGNRL
;
A
#
# COMPACT_ATOMS: atom_id res chain seq x y z
N MET A 1 6.17 -20.41 -6.27
CA MET A 1 7.40 -19.89 -6.89
C MET A 1 7.40 -18.37 -6.80
N TYR A 2 8.43 -17.77 -6.21
CA TYR A 2 8.56 -16.31 -6.14
C TYR A 2 9.58 -15.80 -7.15
N SER A 3 9.28 -14.67 -7.76
CA SER A 3 10.19 -14.00 -8.70
C SER A 3 10.13 -12.49 -8.55
N ILE A 4 11.25 -11.81 -8.80
CA ILE A 4 11.37 -10.35 -8.78
C ILE A 4 11.80 -9.89 -10.17
N TYR A 5 11.12 -8.88 -10.66
CA TYR A 5 11.38 -8.27 -11.96
C TYR A 5 11.77 -6.80 -11.78
N ALA A 6 12.77 -6.36 -12.52
CA ALA A 6 13.14 -4.96 -12.67
C ALA A 6 13.12 -4.62 -14.16
N ASP A 7 12.35 -3.59 -14.54
CA ASP A 7 12.22 -3.11 -15.93
C ASP A 7 11.90 -4.24 -16.94
N GLY A 8 11.09 -5.20 -16.51
CA GLY A 8 10.69 -6.34 -17.34
C GLY A 8 11.66 -7.52 -17.33
N ALA A 9 12.84 -7.38 -16.76
CA ALA A 9 13.82 -8.46 -16.64
C ALA A 9 13.65 -9.18 -15.28
N CYS A 10 13.68 -10.51 -15.29
CA CYS A 10 13.71 -11.29 -14.05
C CYS A 10 15.11 -11.15 -13.42
N ILE A 11 15.16 -10.66 -12.18
CA ILE A 11 16.39 -10.46 -11.41
C ILE A 11 16.53 -11.43 -10.24
N TYR A 12 15.45 -12.12 -9.89
CA TYR A 12 15.43 -13.17 -8.87
C TYR A 12 14.32 -14.18 -9.16
N SER A 13 14.63 -15.44 -8.92
CA SER A 13 13.65 -16.52 -8.90
C SER A 13 14.09 -17.56 -7.86
N ASP A 14 13.16 -18.13 -7.12
CA ASP A 14 13.39 -19.25 -6.19
C ASP A 14 13.48 -20.61 -6.89
N VAL A 15 13.19 -20.67 -8.19
CA VAL A 15 13.45 -21.82 -9.04
C VAL A 15 14.68 -21.52 -9.89
N PHE A 16 15.70 -22.34 -9.72
CA PHE A 16 17.03 -22.15 -10.31
C PHE A 16 17.00 -21.94 -11.84
N ALA A 17 17.14 -20.69 -12.24
CA ALA A 17 17.74 -20.34 -13.52
C ALA A 17 19.01 -19.53 -13.19
N VAL A 18 20.16 -20.07 -13.51
CA VAL A 18 21.48 -19.55 -13.12
C VAL A 18 21.71 -18.08 -13.49
N ASP A 19 21.00 -17.56 -14.51
CA ASP A 19 21.12 -16.17 -14.97
C ASP A 19 20.22 -15.17 -14.24
N SER A 20 19.29 -15.61 -13.38
CA SER A 20 18.32 -14.73 -12.71
C SER A 20 18.68 -14.33 -11.29
N MET A 21 19.74 -14.91 -10.72
CA MET A 21 20.14 -14.61 -9.34
C MET A 21 21.04 -13.37 -9.26
N LYS A 22 20.45 -12.21 -9.51
CA LYS A 22 21.15 -10.91 -9.40
C LYS A 22 20.81 -10.16 -8.11
N VAL A 23 20.12 -10.82 -7.17
CA VAL A 23 19.64 -10.21 -5.93
C VAL A 23 20.08 -11.01 -4.72
N ILE A 24 20.56 -10.32 -3.70
CA ILE A 24 20.97 -10.88 -2.43
C ILE A 24 19.93 -10.51 -1.40
N ASN A 25 19.46 -11.49 -0.61
CA ASN A 25 18.56 -11.33 0.53
C ASN A 25 17.33 -10.44 0.25
N PRO A 26 16.47 -10.77 -0.72
CA PRO A 26 15.27 -9.99 -0.97
C PRO A 26 14.30 -10.13 0.22
N LYS A 27 13.79 -9.00 0.72
CA LYS A 27 12.79 -8.96 1.78
C LYS A 27 11.58 -8.17 1.32
N LEU A 28 10.46 -8.86 1.12
CA LEU A 28 9.15 -8.26 0.86
C LEU A 28 8.37 -8.17 2.17
N THR A 29 7.85 -6.99 2.48
CA THR A 29 6.90 -6.75 3.56
C THR A 29 5.59 -6.30 2.95
N LEU A 30 4.51 -7.03 3.24
CA LEU A 30 3.15 -6.66 2.85
C LEU A 30 2.45 -6.09 4.08
N GLU A 31 1.68 -5.03 3.89
CA GLU A 31 0.99 -4.31 4.95
C GLU A 31 -0.47 -4.13 4.57
N ASP A 32 -1.37 -4.34 5.52
CA ASP A 32 -2.78 -3.98 5.34
C ASP A 32 -2.92 -2.45 5.36
N ASN A 33 -3.66 -1.90 4.41
CA ASN A 33 -3.82 -0.45 4.22
C ASN A 33 -2.50 0.33 4.01
N GLY A 34 -1.39 -0.37 3.88
CA GLY A 34 -0.06 0.18 3.64
C GLY A 34 0.47 -0.14 2.24
N ALA A 35 1.49 0.60 1.83
CA ALA A 35 2.13 0.36 0.53
C ALA A 35 2.96 -0.92 0.51
N GLY A 36 3.33 -1.43 1.68
CA GLY A 36 4.34 -2.46 1.79
C GLY A 36 5.72 -1.99 1.29
N SER A 37 6.72 -2.81 1.45
CA SER A 37 8.08 -2.48 1.02
C SER A 37 8.83 -3.69 0.50
N LEU A 38 9.76 -3.45 -0.42
CA LEU A 38 10.72 -4.44 -0.89
C LEU A 38 12.13 -3.90 -0.68
N VAL A 39 12.95 -4.64 0.05
CA VAL A 39 14.37 -4.35 0.19
C VAL A 39 15.14 -5.41 -0.58
N VAL A 40 16.01 -4.98 -1.48
CA VAL A 40 16.87 -5.88 -2.27
C VAL A 40 18.30 -5.36 -2.28
N THR A 41 19.25 -6.27 -2.23
CA THR A 41 20.67 -5.96 -2.42
C THR A 41 21.09 -6.48 -3.78
N LEU A 42 21.62 -5.60 -4.62
CA LEU A 42 22.16 -5.91 -5.95
C LEU A 42 23.67 -5.91 -5.90
N PRO A 43 24.35 -6.93 -6.47
CA PRO A 43 25.80 -6.90 -6.65
C PRO A 43 26.23 -5.68 -7.49
N PRO A 44 27.49 -5.27 -7.41
CA PRO A 44 28.03 -4.19 -8.24
C PRO A 44 27.74 -4.44 -9.72
N HIS A 45 27.45 -3.40 -10.47
CA HIS A 45 27.20 -3.41 -11.93
C HIS A 45 25.83 -3.96 -12.39
N ASN A 46 24.90 -4.29 -11.50
CA ASN A 46 23.53 -4.60 -11.92
C ASN A 46 22.69 -3.32 -11.96
N ALA A 47 22.13 -3.02 -13.13
CA ALA A 47 21.17 -1.96 -13.32
C ALA A 47 19.73 -2.52 -13.18
N GLY A 48 18.83 -1.76 -12.59
CA GLY A 48 17.42 -2.09 -12.52
C GLY A 48 16.75 -1.28 -11.43
N TYR A 49 15.59 -0.65 -11.72
CA TYR A 49 14.94 0.28 -10.81
C TYR A 49 13.47 0.00 -10.58
N ALA A 50 12.82 -0.80 -11.37
CA ALA A 50 11.45 -1.18 -11.12
C ALA A 50 11.41 -2.49 -10.37
N SER A 51 10.39 -2.64 -9.55
CA SER A 51 10.25 -3.86 -8.77
C SER A 51 8.82 -4.35 -8.84
N ILE A 52 8.69 -5.53 -9.36
CA ILE A 52 7.45 -6.30 -9.39
C ILE A 52 7.76 -7.66 -8.78
N VAL A 53 7.05 -8.02 -7.73
CA VAL A 53 7.15 -9.33 -7.12
C VAL A 53 5.97 -10.18 -7.58
N ARG A 54 6.26 -11.38 -8.04
CA ARG A 54 5.26 -12.35 -8.49
C ARG A 54 5.36 -13.62 -7.67
N LYS A 55 4.20 -14.21 -7.41
CA LYS A 55 4.07 -15.56 -6.89
C LYS A 55 3.30 -16.39 -7.90
N ASP A 56 3.87 -17.54 -8.30
CA ASP A 56 3.26 -18.46 -9.28
C ASP A 56 2.84 -17.76 -10.59
N GLY A 57 3.61 -16.73 -11.00
CA GLY A 57 3.35 -15.93 -12.19
C GLY A 57 2.41 -14.75 -11.97
N GLU A 58 1.68 -14.67 -10.86
CA GLU A 58 0.80 -13.56 -10.54
C GLU A 58 1.56 -12.42 -9.85
N GLU A 59 1.24 -11.17 -10.22
CA GLU A 59 1.76 -9.99 -9.55
C GLU A 59 1.12 -9.86 -8.17
N ILE A 60 1.92 -10.01 -7.11
CA ILE A 60 1.46 -9.85 -5.72
C ILE A 60 1.84 -8.49 -5.13
N TRP A 61 2.84 -7.83 -5.69
CA TRP A 61 3.31 -6.53 -5.27
C TRP A 61 4.06 -5.86 -6.42
N ALA A 62 3.88 -4.54 -6.52
CA ALA A 62 4.65 -3.69 -7.42
C ALA A 62 4.94 -2.36 -6.75
N GLY A 63 6.07 -1.76 -7.11
CA GLY A 63 6.49 -0.51 -6.50
C GLY A 63 7.58 0.20 -7.27
N ARG A 64 8.16 1.20 -6.64
CA ARG A 64 9.29 2.00 -7.16
C ARG A 64 10.42 2.04 -6.14
N VAL A 65 11.62 2.30 -6.60
CA VAL A 65 12.75 2.60 -5.73
C VAL A 65 12.52 3.97 -5.09
N LEU A 66 12.54 4.01 -3.76
CA LEU A 66 12.43 5.23 -2.96
C LEU A 66 13.80 5.75 -2.56
N SER A 67 14.69 4.87 -2.17
CA SER A 67 16.06 5.23 -1.79
C SER A 67 17.05 4.12 -2.15
N GLU A 68 18.30 4.51 -2.26
CA GLU A 68 19.42 3.65 -2.56
C GLU A 68 20.58 3.97 -1.63
N SER A 69 21.28 2.93 -1.18
CA SER A 69 22.55 3.05 -0.47
C SER A 69 23.55 2.04 -1.03
N GLU A 70 24.82 2.28 -0.80
CA GLU A 70 25.92 1.39 -1.21
C GLU A 70 26.67 0.91 0.04
N ASP A 71 26.97 -0.37 0.09
CA ASP A 71 27.78 -0.95 1.15
C ASP A 71 29.29 -0.87 0.84
N PHE A 72 30.13 -1.34 1.79
CA PHE A 72 31.58 -1.36 1.63
C PHE A 72 32.05 -2.18 0.40
N TYR A 73 31.31 -3.19 0.00
CA TYR A 73 31.61 -4.06 -1.15
C TYR A 73 31.01 -3.53 -2.45
N ARG A 74 30.45 -2.31 -2.43
CA ARG A 74 29.74 -1.68 -3.54
C ARG A 74 28.48 -2.41 -3.99
N ASN A 75 27.88 -3.20 -3.11
CA ASN A 75 26.55 -3.69 -3.37
C ASN A 75 25.54 -2.55 -3.16
N ARG A 76 24.57 -2.46 -4.05
CA ARG A 76 23.52 -1.45 -4.00
C ARG A 76 22.35 -2.01 -3.22
N ILE A 77 21.95 -1.35 -2.15
CA ILE A 77 20.79 -1.71 -1.34
C ILE A 77 19.65 -0.77 -1.77
N LEU A 78 18.64 -1.34 -2.39
CA LEU A 78 17.47 -0.61 -2.86
C LEU A 78 16.33 -0.80 -1.85
N TYR A 79 15.79 0.31 -1.38
CA TYR A 79 14.54 0.34 -0.66
C TYR A 79 13.43 0.79 -1.60
N CYS A 80 12.45 -0.09 -1.80
CA CYS A 80 11.33 0.14 -2.70
C CYS A 80 10.04 0.25 -1.89
N GLU A 81 9.17 1.17 -2.30
CA GLU A 81 7.82 1.34 -1.75
C GLU A 81 6.77 0.90 -2.76
N GLY A 82 5.67 0.31 -2.26
CA GLY A 82 4.59 -0.16 -3.11
C GLY A 82 3.75 0.96 -3.73
N GLU A 83 2.96 0.60 -4.71
CA GLU A 83 2.22 1.57 -5.54
C GLU A 83 1.19 2.40 -4.78
N LEU A 84 0.66 1.92 -3.65
CA LEU A 84 -0.25 2.70 -2.81
C LEU A 84 0.44 3.99 -2.31
N ALA A 85 1.76 3.97 -2.11
CA ALA A 85 2.55 5.14 -1.72
C ALA A 85 2.55 6.27 -2.76
N TYR A 86 2.16 6.02 -4.01
CA TYR A 86 2.03 7.10 -5.01
C TYR A 86 1.04 8.18 -4.61
N PHE A 87 0.08 7.88 -3.74
CA PHE A 87 -0.81 8.87 -3.16
C PHE A 87 -0.11 9.87 -2.21
N ASN A 88 1.14 9.62 -1.81
CA ASN A 88 1.98 10.60 -1.12
C ASN A 88 2.56 11.67 -2.07
N ASP A 89 2.51 11.44 -3.39
CA ASP A 89 3.04 12.37 -4.39
C ASP A 89 2.08 13.54 -4.68
N SER A 90 0.91 13.58 -4.05
CA SER A 90 -0.08 14.64 -4.22
C SER A 90 -0.70 15.08 -2.91
N THR A 91 -1.16 16.32 -2.88
CA THR A 91 -1.89 16.91 -1.76
C THR A 91 -3.30 17.29 -2.21
N GLN A 92 -4.26 17.25 -1.30
CA GLN A 92 -5.63 17.69 -1.54
C GLN A 92 -5.74 19.20 -1.24
N PRO A 93 -6.32 20.02 -2.12
CA PRO A 93 -6.54 21.44 -1.83
C PRO A 93 -7.57 21.60 -0.70
N PRO A 94 -7.61 22.76 -0.03
CA PRO A 94 -8.68 23.07 0.90
C PRO A 94 -10.04 22.98 0.19
N ALA A 95 -10.90 22.13 0.69
CA ALA A 95 -12.24 21.94 0.13
C ALA A 95 -13.19 21.34 1.17
N GLU A 96 -14.48 21.60 0.97
CA GLU A 96 -15.59 21.02 1.70
C GLU A 96 -16.46 20.21 0.73
N TYR A 97 -16.78 18.99 1.09
CA TYR A 97 -17.58 18.05 0.29
C TYR A 97 -18.79 17.61 1.08
N SER A 98 -19.88 18.38 1.00
CA SER A 98 -21.11 18.15 1.75
C SER A 98 -22.01 17.12 1.09
N GLY A 99 -22.65 16.26 1.90
CA GLY A 99 -23.68 15.32 1.45
C GLY A 99 -23.14 14.28 0.44
N MET A 100 -21.90 13.91 0.55
CA MET A 100 -21.24 13.03 -0.42
C MET A 100 -21.10 11.60 0.12
N SER A 101 -21.30 10.60 -0.73
CA SER A 101 -20.99 9.22 -0.39
C SER A 101 -19.46 9.00 -0.29
N VAL A 102 -19.06 7.98 0.45
CA VAL A 102 -17.64 7.54 0.51
C VAL A 102 -17.06 7.35 -0.89
N ARG A 103 -17.81 6.68 -1.78
CA ARG A 103 -17.40 6.49 -3.17
C ARG A 103 -17.19 7.81 -3.92
N GLY A 104 -18.15 8.72 -3.84
CA GLY A 104 -18.07 10.03 -4.50
C GLY A 104 -16.90 10.86 -3.99
N TYR A 105 -16.63 10.79 -2.67
CA TYR A 105 -15.48 11.46 -2.09
C TYR A 105 -14.16 10.88 -2.60
N LEU A 106 -14.01 9.56 -2.64
CA LEU A 106 -12.81 8.91 -3.21
C LEU A 106 -12.61 9.27 -4.68
N GLU A 107 -13.68 9.35 -5.48
CA GLU A 107 -13.60 9.79 -6.89
C GLU A 107 -13.00 11.19 -7.01
N ARG A 108 -13.39 12.13 -6.14
CA ARG A 108 -12.82 13.48 -6.09
C ARG A 108 -11.35 13.49 -5.71
N LEU A 109 -10.99 12.76 -4.65
CA LEU A 109 -9.61 12.66 -4.19
C LEU A 109 -8.69 12.09 -5.27
N ILE A 110 -9.12 11.02 -5.95
CA ILE A 110 -8.36 10.39 -7.04
C ILE A 110 -8.27 11.33 -8.25
N ALA A 111 -9.33 12.06 -8.60
CA ALA A 111 -9.29 13.02 -9.69
C ALA A 111 -8.25 14.12 -9.43
N VAL A 112 -8.20 14.66 -8.20
CA VAL A 112 -7.19 15.65 -7.81
C VAL A 112 -5.79 15.04 -7.85
N HIS A 113 -5.60 13.84 -7.31
CA HIS A 113 -4.32 13.12 -7.40
C HIS A 113 -3.86 12.98 -8.85
N ASN A 114 -4.72 12.44 -9.71
CA ASN A 114 -4.42 12.18 -11.12
C ASN A 114 -4.08 13.46 -11.91
N SER A 115 -4.59 14.61 -11.49
CA SER A 115 -4.25 15.90 -12.13
C SER A 115 -2.85 16.39 -11.78
N LYS A 116 -2.26 15.87 -10.68
CA LYS A 116 -0.97 16.32 -10.14
C LYS A 116 0.19 15.38 -10.44
N VAL A 117 -0.11 14.16 -10.89
CA VAL A 117 0.91 13.13 -11.10
C VAL A 117 1.04 12.71 -12.56
N ALA A 118 2.19 12.16 -12.92
CA ALA A 118 2.42 11.59 -14.26
C ALA A 118 1.50 10.38 -14.52
N ALA A 119 1.24 10.09 -15.79
CA ALA A 119 0.28 9.06 -16.21
C ALA A 119 0.56 7.67 -15.61
N ASN A 120 1.83 7.32 -15.44
CA ASN A 120 2.26 6.05 -14.85
C ASN A 120 2.04 5.93 -13.33
N ARG A 121 1.54 6.98 -12.67
CA ARG A 121 1.20 7.00 -11.23
C ARG A 121 -0.28 7.24 -10.96
N ARG A 122 -1.10 7.27 -12.01
CA ARG A 122 -2.54 7.50 -11.91
C ARG A 122 -3.28 6.24 -11.49
N PHE A 123 -4.44 6.47 -10.89
CA PHE A 123 -5.37 5.42 -10.46
C PHE A 123 -6.76 5.65 -11.02
N THR A 124 -7.50 4.56 -11.14
CA THR A 124 -8.94 4.55 -11.37
C THR A 124 -9.61 4.03 -10.11
N LEU A 125 -10.73 4.60 -9.70
CA LEU A 125 -11.49 4.05 -8.59
C LEU A 125 -12.11 2.72 -9.01
N GLY A 126 -11.88 1.70 -8.21
CA GLY A 126 -12.40 0.36 -8.40
C GLY A 126 -13.66 0.09 -7.58
N ALA A 127 -13.70 -1.04 -6.90
CA ALA A 127 -14.80 -1.41 -6.02
C ALA A 127 -14.74 -0.59 -4.72
N VAL A 128 -15.89 -0.04 -4.29
CA VAL A 128 -16.06 0.59 -2.99
C VAL A 128 -17.25 -0.05 -2.32
N THR A 129 -17.00 -0.83 -1.28
CA THR A 129 -18.03 -1.52 -0.49
C THR A 129 -18.23 -0.93 0.90
N VAL A 130 -17.32 -0.05 1.32
CA VAL A 130 -17.49 0.78 2.52
C VAL A 130 -18.51 1.87 2.23
N VAL A 131 -19.54 1.97 3.06
CA VAL A 131 -20.62 2.92 2.88
C VAL A 131 -20.93 3.66 4.19
N ASP A 132 -21.21 4.95 4.07
CA ASP A 132 -21.83 5.75 5.13
C ASP A 132 -23.17 6.27 4.62
N LYS A 133 -24.25 5.89 5.31
CA LYS A 133 -25.62 6.29 4.96
C LYS A 133 -25.98 7.70 5.42
N ASN A 134 -25.14 8.31 6.26
CA ASN A 134 -25.38 9.64 6.81
C ASN A 134 -24.90 10.75 5.85
N PHE A 135 -24.16 10.41 4.80
CA PHE A 135 -23.61 11.35 3.83
C PHE A 135 -22.94 12.56 4.51
N PRO A 136 -21.88 12.33 5.29
CA PRO A 136 -21.26 13.40 6.07
C PRO A 136 -20.59 14.45 5.17
N THR A 137 -20.19 15.54 5.80
CA THR A 137 -19.32 16.51 5.15
C THR A 137 -17.87 16.15 5.39
N TYR A 138 -17.10 16.02 4.31
CA TYR A 138 -15.67 15.77 4.36
C TYR A 138 -14.89 17.06 4.11
N TYR A 139 -13.76 17.19 4.77
CA TYR A 139 -12.88 18.35 4.64
C TYR A 139 -11.47 17.91 4.23
N THR A 140 -10.82 18.73 3.40
CA THR A 140 -9.40 18.60 3.07
C THR A 140 -8.71 19.93 3.26
N ASN A 141 -7.42 19.91 3.67
CA ASN A 141 -6.65 21.14 3.90
C ASN A 141 -5.15 20.93 3.66
N HIS A 142 -4.76 20.80 2.38
CA HIS A 142 -3.37 20.54 1.96
C HIS A 142 -2.76 19.23 2.46
N ASP A 143 -3.59 18.31 2.97
CA ASP A 143 -3.15 17.00 3.41
C ASP A 143 -2.65 16.17 2.21
N LYS A 144 -1.69 15.30 2.44
CA LYS A 144 -1.32 14.29 1.45
C LYS A 144 -2.51 13.40 1.16
N THR A 145 -2.72 13.02 -0.10
CA THR A 145 -3.85 12.16 -0.48
C THR A 145 -3.87 10.86 0.30
N MET A 146 -2.70 10.27 0.58
CA MET A 146 -2.61 9.05 1.41
C MET A 146 -3.06 9.29 2.85
N ALA A 147 -2.74 10.45 3.44
CA ALA A 147 -3.18 10.79 4.80
C ALA A 147 -4.72 10.91 4.88
N VAL A 148 -5.35 11.45 3.83
CA VAL A 148 -6.83 11.50 3.75
C VAL A 148 -7.43 10.09 3.64
N PHE A 149 -6.82 9.18 2.88
CA PHE A 149 -7.26 7.79 2.81
C PHE A 149 -7.09 7.07 4.16
N ASN A 150 -5.99 7.28 4.86
CA ASN A 150 -5.78 6.72 6.19
C ASN A 150 -6.84 7.20 7.18
N ALA A 151 -7.20 8.48 7.15
CA ALA A 151 -8.28 9.03 7.97
C ALA A 151 -9.64 8.38 7.67
N LEU A 152 -9.92 8.05 6.38
CA LEU A 152 -11.13 7.30 6.03
C LEU A 152 -11.10 5.87 6.59
N VAL A 153 -9.95 5.20 6.53
CA VAL A 153 -9.78 3.86 7.09
C VAL A 153 -9.91 3.89 8.62
N GLU A 154 -9.35 4.89 9.30
CA GLU A 154 -9.51 5.09 10.74
C GLU A 154 -10.98 5.32 11.13
N GLN A 155 -11.72 6.06 10.31
CA GLN A 155 -13.12 6.40 10.59
C GLN A 155 -14.09 5.25 10.31
N TYR A 156 -13.89 4.53 9.20
CA TYR A 156 -14.86 3.54 8.69
C TYR A 156 -14.37 2.10 8.75
N GLY A 157 -13.08 1.88 9.06
CA GLY A 157 -12.44 0.59 8.88
C GLY A 157 -12.26 0.24 7.41
N GLY A 158 -12.12 -1.06 7.14
CA GLY A 158 -11.98 -1.59 5.79
C GLY A 158 -10.55 -1.58 5.26
N HIS A 159 -10.42 -1.94 4.00
CA HIS A 159 -9.14 -2.28 3.38
C HIS A 159 -8.94 -1.57 2.04
N LEU A 160 -7.81 -0.91 1.88
CA LEU A 160 -7.36 -0.33 0.62
C LEU A 160 -6.57 -1.39 -0.16
N ARG A 161 -6.96 -1.66 -1.38
CA ARG A 161 -6.29 -2.63 -2.24
C ARG A 161 -5.97 -2.02 -3.61
N VAL A 162 -4.72 -2.14 -4.03
CA VAL A 162 -4.31 -1.84 -5.40
C VAL A 162 -4.36 -3.11 -6.22
N ARG A 163 -5.02 -3.06 -7.38
CA ARG A 163 -4.99 -4.14 -8.38
C ARG A 163 -4.80 -3.58 -9.77
N LYS A 164 -4.25 -4.38 -10.67
CA LYS A 164 -4.05 -4.00 -12.06
C LYS A 164 -4.90 -4.87 -12.98
N VAL A 165 -5.53 -4.22 -13.94
CA VAL A 165 -6.24 -4.91 -15.02
C VAL A 165 -5.85 -4.22 -16.32
N ASN A 166 -5.28 -4.97 -17.26
CA ASN A 166 -4.82 -4.48 -18.57
C ASN A 166 -3.92 -3.21 -18.46
N GLY A 167 -3.03 -3.20 -17.48
CA GLY A 167 -2.11 -2.08 -17.24
C GLY A 167 -2.73 -0.89 -16.52
N VAL A 168 -4.04 -0.87 -16.29
CA VAL A 168 -4.73 0.16 -15.51
C VAL A 168 -4.69 -0.19 -14.04
N ARG A 169 -4.31 0.77 -13.21
CA ARG A 169 -4.22 0.66 -11.77
C ARG A 169 -5.53 1.06 -11.13
N TYR A 170 -6.13 0.18 -10.36
CA TYR A 170 -7.38 0.41 -9.64
C TYR A 170 -7.12 0.47 -8.14
N LEU A 171 -7.74 1.43 -7.46
CA LEU A 171 -7.87 1.48 -6.01
C LEU A 171 -9.25 0.95 -5.64
N ASP A 172 -9.29 -0.16 -4.93
CA ASP A 172 -10.49 -0.66 -4.28
C ASP A 172 -10.49 -0.24 -2.81
N TYR A 173 -11.66 0.09 -2.24
CA TYR A 173 -11.85 0.31 -0.81
C TYR A 173 -12.95 -0.63 -0.32
N LEU A 174 -12.55 -1.68 0.36
CA LEU A 174 -13.41 -2.83 0.68
C LEU A 174 -13.69 -2.87 2.18
N ALA A 175 -14.94 -3.11 2.57
CA ALA A 175 -15.29 -3.34 3.96
C ALA A 175 -14.67 -4.64 4.49
N GLU A 176 -14.60 -5.66 3.63
CA GLU A 176 -14.00 -6.96 3.91
C GLU A 176 -13.29 -7.46 2.65
N TYR A 177 -12.26 -8.26 2.79
CA TYR A 177 -11.64 -8.95 1.66
C TYR A 177 -12.60 -9.99 1.09
N PRO A 178 -12.73 -10.10 -0.24
CA PRO A 178 -13.62 -11.07 -0.86
C PRO A 178 -13.12 -12.51 -0.75
N ASP A 179 -11.82 -12.67 -0.51
CA ASP A 179 -11.17 -13.97 -0.46
C ASP A 179 -10.91 -14.37 0.99
N THR A 180 -11.33 -15.57 1.36
CA THR A 180 -11.04 -16.15 2.68
C THR A 180 -9.88 -17.14 2.57
N CYS A 181 -8.90 -17.01 3.45
CA CYS A 181 -7.83 -17.98 3.56
C CYS A 181 -8.36 -19.27 4.24
N SER A 182 -8.20 -20.41 3.58
CA SER A 182 -8.53 -21.71 4.16
C SER A 182 -7.45 -22.27 5.10
N GLN A 183 -6.31 -21.61 5.18
CA GLN A 183 -5.22 -22.04 6.07
C GLN A 183 -5.55 -21.76 7.52
N VAL A 184 -5.68 -22.81 8.30
CA VAL A 184 -5.85 -22.70 9.76
C VAL A 184 -4.51 -22.36 10.41
N ILE A 185 -4.52 -21.30 11.24
CA ILE A 185 -3.38 -20.94 12.07
C ILE A 185 -3.47 -21.77 13.36
N GLN A 186 -2.50 -22.65 13.59
CA GLN A 186 -2.52 -23.58 14.71
C GLN A 186 -1.18 -23.60 15.43
N PHE A 187 -1.23 -23.43 16.76
CA PHE A 187 -0.04 -23.57 17.62
C PHE A 187 0.56 -24.97 17.51
N GLY A 188 1.88 -25.04 17.42
CA GLY A 188 2.61 -26.31 17.27
C GLY A 188 2.57 -26.91 15.86
N SER A 189 1.94 -26.25 14.89
CA SER A 189 1.90 -26.65 13.48
C SER A 189 2.54 -25.61 12.57
N ASN A 190 1.98 -24.41 12.50
CA ASN A 190 2.45 -23.33 11.64
C ASN A 190 2.66 -21.99 12.35
N ILE A 191 2.48 -21.94 13.68
CA ILE A 191 2.92 -20.84 14.53
C ILE A 191 4.19 -21.27 15.25
N ILE A 192 5.28 -20.54 15.01
CA ILE A 192 6.58 -20.75 15.66
C ILE A 192 6.63 -19.97 16.97
N ASP A 193 6.08 -18.74 16.96
CA ASP A 193 6.06 -17.87 18.12
C ASP A 193 4.79 -17.00 18.12
N PHE A 194 4.30 -16.68 19.31
CA PHE A 194 3.12 -15.85 19.50
C PHE A 194 3.28 -15.00 20.77
N THR A 195 3.24 -13.70 20.61
CA THR A 195 3.22 -12.76 21.73
C THR A 195 1.88 -12.05 21.80
N LYS A 196 1.24 -12.10 22.97
CA LYS A 196 0.02 -11.32 23.25
C LYS A 196 0.37 -10.21 24.23
N GLN A 197 0.20 -8.99 23.83
CA GLN A 197 0.40 -7.81 24.67
C GLN A 197 -0.96 -7.17 24.98
N TRP A 198 -1.17 -6.80 26.24
CA TRP A 198 -2.27 -5.97 26.69
C TRP A 198 -1.72 -4.57 26.92
N ASP A 199 -2.25 -3.60 26.21
CA ASP A 199 -1.93 -2.19 26.39
C ASP A 199 -3.20 -1.46 26.81
N SER A 200 -3.16 -0.81 27.95
CA SER A 200 -4.26 -0.02 28.51
C SER A 200 -3.95 1.48 28.57
N THR A 201 -2.85 1.91 27.96
CA THR A 201 -2.39 3.30 28.04
C THR A 201 -3.34 4.29 27.37
N GLU A 202 -4.14 3.83 26.41
CA GLU A 202 -5.11 4.66 25.67
C GLU A 202 -6.54 4.53 26.16
N PHE A 203 -6.77 3.77 27.25
CA PHE A 203 -8.12 3.69 27.85
C PHE A 203 -8.47 4.97 28.61
N ALA A 204 -9.39 5.75 28.08
CA ALA A 204 -9.99 6.86 28.79
C ALA A 204 -11.17 6.37 29.65
N THR A 205 -11.07 6.49 30.96
CA THR A 205 -12.17 6.17 31.90
C THR A 205 -13.20 7.30 32.00
N VAL A 206 -12.84 8.49 31.53
CA VAL A 206 -13.70 9.68 31.51
C VAL A 206 -13.52 10.43 30.21
N ILE A 207 -14.60 10.70 29.50
CA ILE A 207 -14.62 11.54 28.29
C ILE A 207 -15.33 12.85 28.64
N VAL A 208 -14.63 13.97 28.43
CA VAL A 208 -15.20 15.32 28.56
C VAL A 208 -15.50 15.83 27.14
N PRO A 209 -16.76 15.91 26.73
CA PRO A 209 -17.09 16.46 25.42
C PRO A 209 -16.86 17.98 25.44
N LEU A 210 -16.01 18.46 24.53
CA LEU A 210 -15.81 19.88 24.31
C LEU A 210 -16.61 20.31 23.08
N GLY A 211 -17.61 21.17 23.28
CA GLY A 211 -18.31 21.81 22.17
C GLY A 211 -17.46 22.87 21.48
N ASN A 212 -17.73 23.09 20.20
CA ASN A 212 -17.12 24.20 19.49
C ASN A 212 -17.59 25.53 20.11
N ARG A 213 -16.68 26.43 20.44
CA ARG A 213 -17.07 27.79 20.86
C ARG A 213 -17.70 28.47 19.64
N LEU A 214 -18.96 28.88 19.80
CA LEU A 214 -19.65 29.78 18.90
C LEU A 214 -18.96 31.15 18.84
#